data_4e6b58b2459440a6f3d01e565fcc8cb7
#
_entry.id   4e6b58b2459440a6f3d01e565fcc8cb7
#
_cell.length_a   1.000
_cell.length_b   1.000
_cell.length_c   1.000
_cell.angle_alpha   90.00
_cell.angle_beta   90.00
_cell.angle_gamma   90.00
#
_symmetry.space_group_name_H-M   'P 1'
#
loop_
_entity.id
_entity.type
_entity.pdbx_description
1 polymer ?
#
loop_
_entity_poly.entity_id
_entity_poly.type
_entity_poly.pdbx_seq_one_letter_code
_entity_poly.pdbx_strand_id
1 'polypeptide(L)'
;AYIADATGEDEIYIRSQDGAEAPTQLTSGSDTYKYQLAWSPDSKRLLWSDKKNRLQFIDVSSKQTTVVDQSLAWEIHDFTWSPDSQWIAFTRPEERRFPNIYLYSIESRQKTQVTDGWFDVGGPEFSSDGKLLFFVSDRTFNPTYSQVEWNHIYSDMARIYFVTLAQDTKSPFAPKSDEVKIKK
;
A
#
# COMPACT_ATOMS: atom_id res chain seq x y z
N ALA A 1 -14.50 10.60 5.98
CA ALA A 1 -13.79 10.44 7.26
C ALA A 1 -12.77 11.56 7.42
N TYR A 2 -12.40 11.85 8.64
CA TYR A 2 -11.39 12.85 8.97
C TYR A 2 -10.78 12.53 10.35
N ILE A 3 -9.61 13.10 10.60
CA ILE A 3 -8.90 13.04 11.89
C ILE A 3 -9.14 14.38 12.61
N ALA A 4 -9.42 14.32 13.91
CA ALA A 4 -9.56 15.51 14.75
C ALA A 4 -9.14 15.20 16.19
N ASP A 5 -8.64 16.22 16.87
CA ASP A 5 -8.13 16.19 18.24
C ASP A 5 -9.16 16.71 19.28
N ALA A 6 -10.44 16.65 18.96
CA ALA A 6 -11.51 17.17 19.81
C ALA A 6 -11.52 16.58 21.24
N THR A 7 -10.90 15.42 21.43
CA THR A 7 -10.74 14.74 22.72
C THR A 7 -9.39 14.95 23.39
N GLY A 8 -8.52 15.80 22.79
CA GLY A 8 -7.15 16.04 23.24
C GLY A 8 -6.09 15.22 22.52
N GLU A 9 -6.49 14.20 21.76
CA GLU A 9 -5.63 13.35 20.93
C GLU A 9 -6.31 13.07 19.58
N ASP A 10 -5.52 12.69 18.57
CA ASP A 10 -6.02 12.39 17.24
C ASP A 10 -6.98 11.20 17.25
N GLU A 11 -8.23 11.44 16.90
CA GLU A 11 -9.24 10.40 16.72
C GLU A 11 -9.86 10.45 15.33
N ILE A 12 -10.36 9.31 14.86
CA ILE A 12 -10.99 9.18 13.55
C ILE A 12 -12.50 9.37 13.71
N TYR A 13 -13.05 10.25 12.86
CA TYR A 13 -14.47 10.54 12.78
C TYR A 13 -15.00 10.31 11.38
N ILE A 14 -16.26 9.94 11.29
CA ILE A 14 -17.03 9.92 10.04
C ILE A 14 -18.24 10.84 10.16
N ARG A 15 -18.64 11.40 9.04
CA ARG A 15 -19.82 12.25 8.90
C ARG A 15 -20.41 12.07 7.50
N SER A 16 -21.74 12.18 7.37
CA SER A 16 -22.42 12.25 6.09
C SER A 16 -21.93 13.46 5.27
N GLN A 17 -21.88 13.33 3.94
CA GLN A 17 -21.36 14.38 3.05
C GLN A 17 -22.20 15.66 3.07
N ASP A 18 -23.51 15.52 3.24
CA ASP A 18 -24.46 16.64 3.34
C ASP A 18 -24.39 17.37 4.69
N GLY A 19 -23.66 16.79 5.66
CA GLY A 19 -23.52 17.35 6.99
C GLY A 19 -24.77 17.34 7.85
N ALA A 20 -25.82 16.63 7.44
CA ALA A 20 -27.11 16.59 8.13
C ALA A 20 -27.02 15.88 9.50
N GLU A 21 -26.09 14.92 9.64
CA GLU A 21 -25.90 14.17 10.87
C GLU A 21 -24.68 14.65 11.67
N ALA A 22 -24.77 14.48 12.98
CA ALA A 22 -23.62 14.72 13.86
C ALA A 22 -22.46 13.76 13.53
N PRO A 23 -21.21 14.19 13.67
CA PRO A 23 -20.07 13.30 13.48
C PRO A 23 -20.10 12.09 14.40
N THR A 24 -19.77 10.92 13.87
CA THR A 24 -19.60 9.71 14.64
C THR A 24 -18.12 9.45 14.88
N GLN A 25 -17.70 9.37 16.12
CA GLN A 25 -16.35 8.96 16.50
C GLN A 25 -16.18 7.45 16.32
N LEU A 26 -15.13 7.06 15.61
CA LEU A 26 -14.80 5.66 15.36
C LEU A 26 -13.73 5.13 16.32
N THR A 27 -12.68 5.92 16.60
CA THR A 27 -11.59 5.53 17.50
C THR A 27 -11.67 6.32 18.80
N SER A 28 -11.15 5.76 19.90
CA SER A 28 -11.05 6.42 21.20
C SER A 28 -9.81 5.95 21.94
N GLY A 29 -9.27 6.80 22.81
CA GLY A 29 -8.08 6.49 23.61
C GLY A 29 -6.80 6.46 22.79
N SER A 30 -6.73 7.24 21.74
CA SER A 30 -5.51 7.43 20.95
C SER A 30 -4.36 7.93 21.81
N ASP A 31 -3.17 7.45 21.54
CA ASP A 31 -1.94 7.83 22.22
C ASP A 31 -0.84 8.22 21.24
N THR A 32 -1.21 8.55 20.00
CA THR A 32 -0.27 8.88 18.95
C THR A 32 -0.95 9.59 17.77
N TYR A 33 -0.14 10.33 17.04
CA TYR A 33 -0.52 11.02 15.81
C TYR A 33 -0.90 10.03 14.72
N LYS A 34 -1.98 10.29 13.98
CA LYS A 34 -2.46 9.51 12.85
C LYS A 34 -2.19 10.24 11.54
N TYR A 35 -1.85 9.46 10.52
CA TYR A 35 -1.64 9.97 9.17
C TYR A 35 -2.85 9.70 8.27
N GLN A 36 -2.65 9.77 6.96
CA GLN A 36 -3.69 9.66 5.94
C GLN A 36 -4.68 8.50 6.16
N LEU A 37 -5.93 8.74 5.79
CA LEU A 37 -7.01 7.76 5.83
C LEU A 37 -7.32 7.25 4.43
N ALA A 38 -7.53 5.94 4.29
CA ALA A 38 -7.99 5.30 3.06
C ALA A 38 -9.22 4.43 3.31
N TRP A 39 -10.33 4.73 2.64
CA TRP A 39 -11.51 3.90 2.65
C TRP A 39 -11.28 2.61 1.86
N SER A 40 -11.79 1.48 2.37
CA SER A 40 -11.97 0.31 1.54
C SER A 40 -13.02 0.58 0.46
N PRO A 41 -12.89 0.03 -0.76
CA PRO A 41 -13.86 0.24 -1.85
C PRO A 41 -15.31 -0.08 -1.47
N ASP A 42 -15.53 -1.05 -0.59
CA ASP A 42 -16.85 -1.43 -0.06
C ASP A 42 -17.39 -0.48 1.03
N SER A 43 -16.62 0.55 1.38
CA SER A 43 -16.94 1.55 2.42
C SER A 43 -17.17 0.98 3.84
N LYS A 44 -16.67 -0.23 4.12
CA LYS A 44 -16.85 -0.86 5.44
C LYS A 44 -15.68 -0.65 6.38
N ARG A 45 -14.51 -0.28 5.85
CA ARG A 45 -13.28 -0.15 6.65
C ARG A 45 -12.53 1.12 6.30
N LEU A 46 -11.82 1.64 7.30
CA LEU A 46 -10.86 2.74 7.15
C LEU A 46 -9.46 2.24 7.54
N LEU A 47 -8.49 2.48 6.67
CA LEU A 47 -7.09 2.15 6.84
C LEU A 47 -6.30 3.43 7.13
N TRP A 48 -5.31 3.36 8.04
CA TRP A 48 -4.41 4.47 8.35
C TRP A 48 -3.08 3.96 8.89
N SER A 49 -2.07 4.82 8.85
CA SER A 49 -0.83 4.64 9.60
C SER A 49 -0.70 5.65 10.74
N ASP A 50 0.20 5.38 11.68
CA ASP A 50 0.44 6.24 12.82
C ASP A 50 1.93 6.42 13.13
N LYS A 51 2.24 7.38 14.01
CA LYS A 51 3.62 7.70 14.42
C LYS A 51 4.31 6.60 15.25
N LYS A 52 3.59 5.56 15.65
CA LYS A 52 4.16 4.33 16.23
C LYS A 52 4.51 3.30 15.16
N ASN A 53 4.59 3.72 13.89
CA ASN A 53 4.94 2.91 12.73
C ASN A 53 3.95 1.75 12.47
N ARG A 54 2.71 1.86 12.93
CA ARG A 54 1.68 0.87 12.72
C ARG A 54 0.86 1.21 11.49
N LEU A 55 0.52 0.20 10.70
CA LEU A 55 -0.55 0.23 9.72
C LEU A 55 -1.75 -0.50 10.32
N GLN A 56 -2.92 0.13 10.33
CA GLN A 56 -4.10 -0.37 11.02
C GLN A 56 -5.35 -0.09 10.19
N PHE A 57 -6.37 -0.92 10.36
CA PHE A 57 -7.72 -0.58 9.88
C PHE A 57 -8.76 -0.74 10.98
N ILE A 58 -9.86 -0.03 10.84
CA ILE A 58 -11.04 -0.14 11.68
C ILE A 58 -12.24 -0.58 10.85
N ASP A 59 -13.00 -1.53 11.33
CA ASP A 59 -14.33 -1.83 10.81
C ASP A 59 -15.32 -0.79 11.32
N VAL A 60 -16.01 -0.12 10.41
CA VAL A 60 -16.88 1.02 10.72
C VAL A 60 -18.08 0.59 11.57
N SER A 61 -18.60 -0.61 11.33
CA SER A 61 -19.80 -1.11 12.02
C SER A 61 -19.52 -1.55 13.44
N SER A 62 -18.47 -2.32 13.64
CA SER A 62 -18.10 -2.88 14.95
C SER A 62 -17.17 -1.97 15.75
N LYS A 63 -16.56 -0.98 15.10
CA LYS A 63 -15.51 -0.10 15.66
C LYS A 63 -14.30 -0.87 16.18
N GLN A 64 -14.07 -2.08 15.66
CA GLN A 64 -12.89 -2.87 16.01
C GLN A 64 -11.69 -2.50 15.14
N THR A 65 -10.58 -2.15 15.81
CA THR A 65 -9.31 -1.87 15.17
C THR A 65 -8.47 -3.15 15.06
N THR A 66 -7.85 -3.34 13.90
CA THR A 66 -6.91 -4.43 13.63
C THR A 66 -5.59 -3.86 13.16
N VAL A 67 -4.49 -4.29 13.77
CA VAL A 67 -3.14 -3.98 13.32
C VAL A 67 -2.80 -4.90 12.15
N VAL A 68 -2.46 -4.31 10.99
CA VAL A 68 -2.02 -4.99 9.78
C VAL A 68 -0.54 -5.34 9.91
N ASP A 69 0.27 -4.32 10.27
CA ASP A 69 1.70 -4.46 10.48
C ASP A 69 2.24 -3.34 11.38
N GLN A 70 3.45 -3.56 11.87
CA GLN A 70 4.24 -2.53 12.55
C GLN A 70 5.68 -2.61 12.07
N SER A 71 6.20 -1.51 11.54
CA SER A 71 7.60 -1.41 11.13
C SER A 71 8.49 -1.08 12.33
N LEU A 72 9.67 -1.70 12.37
CA LEU A 72 10.71 -1.37 13.35
C LEU A 72 11.61 -0.23 12.88
N ALA A 73 11.60 0.10 11.60
CA ALA A 73 12.49 1.09 10.99
C ALA A 73 11.88 2.49 10.91
N TRP A 74 10.71 2.61 10.27
CA TRP A 74 10.08 3.89 9.97
C TRP A 74 8.57 3.74 9.73
N GLU A 75 7.87 4.85 9.60
CA GLU A 75 6.43 4.93 9.33
C GLU A 75 6.07 4.29 7.98
N ILE A 76 4.90 3.66 7.92
CA ILE A 76 4.35 3.07 6.70
C ILE A 76 3.45 4.12 6.03
N HIS A 77 3.85 4.65 4.87
CA HIS A 77 3.10 5.70 4.17
C HIS A 77 2.40 5.21 2.91
N ASP A 78 2.98 4.24 2.20
CA ASP A 78 2.44 3.73 0.95
C ASP A 78 1.58 2.51 1.21
N PHE A 79 0.27 2.65 1.06
CA PHE A 79 -0.67 1.55 1.22
C PHE A 79 -1.93 1.77 0.40
N THR A 80 -2.53 0.69 -0.06
CA THR A 80 -3.74 0.69 -0.88
C THR A 80 -4.60 -0.55 -0.61
N TRP A 81 -5.91 -0.43 -0.87
CA TRP A 81 -6.86 -1.52 -0.85
C TRP A 81 -6.96 -2.20 -2.22
N SER A 82 -7.16 -3.51 -2.23
CA SER A 82 -7.59 -4.20 -3.44
C SER A 82 -9.03 -3.81 -3.82
N PRO A 83 -9.40 -3.86 -5.11
CA PRO A 83 -10.74 -3.49 -5.58
C PRO A 83 -11.88 -4.28 -4.92
N ASP A 84 -11.62 -5.51 -4.50
CA ASP A 84 -12.57 -6.38 -3.79
C ASP A 84 -12.61 -6.15 -2.27
N SER A 85 -11.79 -5.23 -1.75
CA SER A 85 -11.66 -4.93 -0.31
C SER A 85 -11.18 -6.11 0.55
N GLN A 86 -10.56 -7.14 -0.06
CA GLN A 86 -10.09 -8.32 0.66
C GLN A 86 -8.60 -8.30 0.96
N TRP A 87 -7.84 -7.40 0.32
CA TRP A 87 -6.40 -7.31 0.49
C TRP A 87 -5.95 -5.87 0.72
N ILE A 88 -4.85 -5.73 1.44
CA ILE A 88 -4.11 -4.48 1.60
C ILE A 88 -2.70 -4.72 1.06
N ALA A 89 -2.26 -3.88 0.12
CA ALA A 89 -0.87 -3.81 -0.29
C ALA A 89 -0.20 -2.61 0.39
N PHE A 90 1.03 -2.78 0.84
CA PHE A 90 1.78 -1.70 1.49
C PHE A 90 3.28 -1.88 1.35
N THR A 91 4.00 -0.75 1.40
CA THR A 91 5.46 -0.71 1.47
C THR A 91 5.89 -0.62 2.93
N ARG A 92 6.64 -1.60 3.41
CA ARG A 92 7.20 -1.59 4.76
C ARG A 92 8.67 -1.22 4.73
N PRO A 93 9.09 -0.15 5.42
CA PRO A 93 10.49 0.14 5.67
C PRO A 93 11.18 -0.97 6.49
N GLU A 94 12.43 -1.29 6.14
CA GLU A 94 13.22 -2.32 6.80
C GLU A 94 14.48 -1.71 7.43
N GLU A 95 14.95 -2.23 8.58
CA GLU A 95 16.06 -1.62 9.33
C GLU A 95 17.41 -1.65 8.60
N ARG A 96 17.66 -2.65 7.76
CA ARG A 96 18.98 -2.88 7.13
C ARG A 96 18.92 -3.23 5.66
N ARG A 97 17.78 -3.01 5.02
CA ARG A 97 17.51 -3.35 3.62
C ARG A 97 16.68 -2.25 2.98
N PHE A 98 16.51 -2.33 1.68
CA PHE A 98 15.50 -1.56 1.01
C PHE A 98 14.09 -1.96 1.50
N PRO A 99 13.12 -1.05 1.42
CA PRO A 99 11.74 -1.36 1.77
C PRO A 99 11.21 -2.54 0.94
N ASN A 100 10.23 -3.23 1.49
CA ASN A 100 9.58 -4.35 0.83
C ASN A 100 8.09 -4.11 0.70
N ILE A 101 7.51 -4.64 -0.39
CA ILE A 101 6.06 -4.67 -0.58
C ILE A 101 5.51 -5.95 0.04
N TYR A 102 4.42 -5.78 0.78
CA TYR A 102 3.66 -6.84 1.43
C TYR A 102 2.20 -6.80 0.99
N LEU A 103 1.58 -7.96 0.98
CA LEU A 103 0.14 -8.15 0.89
C LEU A 103 -0.39 -8.69 2.22
N TYR A 104 -1.48 -8.11 2.71
CA TYR A 104 -2.20 -8.59 3.87
C TYR A 104 -3.60 -9.04 3.48
N SER A 105 -3.97 -10.26 3.82
CA SER A 105 -5.32 -10.80 3.60
C SER A 105 -6.24 -10.47 4.79
N ILE A 106 -7.38 -9.87 4.50
CA ILE A 106 -8.41 -9.55 5.51
C ILE A 106 -9.00 -10.82 6.11
N GLU A 107 -9.26 -11.83 5.27
CA GLU A 107 -9.87 -13.08 5.68
C GLU A 107 -8.94 -13.92 6.55
N SER A 108 -7.76 -14.25 6.03
CA SER A 108 -6.81 -15.14 6.74
C SER A 108 -5.98 -14.41 7.79
N ARG A 109 -5.93 -13.07 7.77
CA ARG A 109 -5.06 -12.23 8.60
C ARG A 109 -3.57 -12.56 8.42
N GLN A 110 -3.20 -13.11 7.27
CA GLN A 110 -1.82 -13.46 6.94
C GLN A 110 -1.18 -12.38 6.07
N LYS A 111 0.11 -12.19 6.31
CA LYS A 111 0.94 -11.27 5.55
C LYS A 111 1.90 -12.06 4.66
N THR A 112 1.99 -11.67 3.39
CA THR A 112 2.88 -12.27 2.39
C THR A 112 3.81 -11.21 1.84
N GLN A 113 5.10 -11.47 1.84
CA GLN A 113 6.11 -10.60 1.23
C GLN A 113 6.10 -10.81 -0.29
N VAL A 114 6.07 -9.71 -1.05
CA VAL A 114 6.05 -9.71 -2.53
C VAL A 114 7.42 -9.46 -3.13
N THR A 115 8.22 -8.57 -2.53
CA THR A 115 9.57 -8.23 -3.00
C THR A 115 10.63 -8.69 -2.01
N ASP A 116 11.87 -8.84 -2.47
CA ASP A 116 12.97 -9.47 -1.72
C ASP A 116 13.94 -8.49 -1.05
N GLY A 117 13.74 -7.18 -1.23
CA GLY A 117 14.56 -6.14 -0.61
C GLY A 117 15.92 -5.90 -1.28
N TRP A 118 16.14 -6.40 -2.50
CA TRP A 118 17.34 -6.14 -3.28
C TRP A 118 17.35 -4.76 -3.95
N PHE A 119 16.18 -4.19 -4.17
CA PHE A 119 16.00 -2.90 -4.82
C PHE A 119 15.03 -2.05 -4.02
N ASP A 120 15.19 -0.74 -4.11
CA ASP A 120 14.21 0.19 -3.56
C ASP A 120 12.87 0.04 -4.30
N VAL A 121 11.79 -0.03 -3.53
CA VAL A 121 10.43 -0.23 -4.04
C VAL A 121 9.44 0.65 -3.29
N GLY A 122 8.38 1.08 -3.97
CA GLY A 122 7.31 1.85 -3.34
C GLY A 122 6.07 2.00 -4.22
N GLY A 123 5.05 2.65 -3.68
CA GLY A 123 3.82 2.96 -4.39
C GLY A 123 3.08 1.74 -4.93
N PRO A 124 2.77 0.72 -4.10
CA PRO A 124 2.01 -0.43 -4.57
C PRO A 124 0.58 -0.02 -4.93
N GLU A 125 0.11 -0.45 -6.11
CA GLU A 125 -1.24 -0.15 -6.60
C GLU A 125 -1.83 -1.35 -7.33
N PHE A 126 -3.08 -1.71 -7.01
CA PHE A 126 -3.76 -2.79 -7.70
C PHE A 126 -4.30 -2.35 -9.06
N SER A 127 -4.31 -3.27 -10.03
CA SER A 127 -5.12 -3.09 -11.23
C SER A 127 -6.62 -3.05 -10.87
N SER A 128 -7.42 -2.39 -11.67
CA SER A 128 -8.87 -2.27 -11.43
C SER A 128 -9.61 -3.61 -11.39
N ASP A 129 -9.07 -4.62 -12.05
CA ASP A 129 -9.60 -5.99 -12.04
C ASP A 129 -9.01 -6.87 -10.92
N GLY A 130 -8.11 -6.32 -10.09
CA GLY A 130 -7.48 -7.01 -8.97
C GLY A 130 -6.50 -8.12 -9.34
N LYS A 131 -6.09 -8.24 -10.61
CA LYS A 131 -5.22 -9.35 -11.07
C LYS A 131 -3.74 -9.03 -11.02
N LEU A 132 -3.39 -7.76 -11.01
CA LEU A 132 -2.02 -7.28 -11.03
C LEU A 132 -1.79 -6.34 -9.85
N LEU A 133 -0.57 -6.37 -9.32
CA LEU A 133 -0.06 -5.34 -8.41
C LEU A 133 1.08 -4.63 -9.11
N PHE A 134 0.93 -3.33 -9.32
CA PHE A 134 1.97 -2.44 -9.85
C PHE A 134 2.76 -1.81 -8.71
N PHE A 135 4.00 -1.47 -8.98
CA PHE A 135 4.86 -0.73 -8.07
C PHE A 135 6.00 -0.06 -8.83
N VAL A 136 6.61 0.92 -8.20
CA VAL A 136 7.84 1.56 -8.70
C VAL A 136 9.04 0.88 -8.06
N SER A 137 10.12 0.71 -8.83
CA SER A 137 11.38 0.18 -8.31
C SER A 137 12.58 0.75 -9.05
N ASP A 138 13.64 1.04 -8.28
CA ASP A 138 14.91 1.60 -8.74
C ASP A 138 15.89 0.49 -9.14
N ARG A 139 15.64 -0.13 -10.31
CA ARG A 139 16.46 -1.26 -10.82
C ARG A 139 17.38 -0.90 -11.96
N THR A 140 17.23 0.30 -12.54
CA THR A 140 18.07 0.74 -13.64
C THR A 140 19.30 1.45 -13.09
N PHE A 141 20.44 0.78 -13.12
CA PHE A 141 21.69 1.32 -12.63
C PHE A 141 22.48 1.93 -13.80
N ASN A 142 22.45 3.25 -13.92
CA ASN A 142 23.18 3.98 -14.97
C ASN A 142 23.86 5.21 -14.35
N PRO A 143 24.94 5.01 -13.56
CA PRO A 143 25.63 6.11 -12.90
C PRO A 143 26.39 6.97 -13.91
N THR A 144 26.32 8.29 -13.74
CA THR A 144 27.13 9.27 -14.47
C THR A 144 28.03 10.03 -13.50
N TYR A 145 29.19 10.53 -13.98
CA TYR A 145 30.05 11.37 -13.17
C TYR A 145 29.54 12.81 -13.13
N SER A 146 29.48 13.39 -11.94
CA SER A 146 29.35 14.82 -11.79
C SER A 146 30.69 15.50 -12.12
N GLN A 147 30.64 16.56 -12.91
CA GLN A 147 31.82 17.37 -13.24
C GLN A 147 32.22 18.34 -12.12
N VAL A 148 31.36 18.56 -11.15
CA VAL A 148 31.55 19.56 -10.08
C VAL A 148 32.17 18.96 -8.82
N GLU A 149 31.73 17.77 -8.40
CA GLU A 149 32.13 17.19 -7.11
C GLU A 149 32.74 15.79 -7.20
N TRP A 150 32.99 15.26 -8.38
CA TRP A 150 33.51 13.90 -8.60
C TRP A 150 32.63 12.79 -8.00
N ASN A 151 31.36 13.12 -7.72
CA ASN A 151 30.37 12.18 -7.19
C ASN A 151 29.60 11.50 -8.32
N HIS A 152 29.12 10.28 -8.04
CA HIS A 152 28.20 9.59 -8.93
C HIS A 152 26.81 10.22 -8.85
N ILE A 153 26.21 10.46 -10.01
CA ILE A 153 24.80 10.85 -10.12
C ILE A 153 24.02 9.63 -10.60
N TYR A 154 22.99 9.29 -9.84
CA TYR A 154 22.06 8.21 -10.14
C TYR A 154 20.77 8.85 -10.67
N SER A 155 20.59 8.87 -11.97
CA SER A 155 19.42 9.45 -12.62
C SER A 155 18.64 8.39 -13.38
N ASP A 156 17.32 8.60 -13.46
CA ASP A 156 16.40 7.77 -14.26
C ASP A 156 16.43 6.28 -13.90
N MET A 157 16.53 5.97 -12.60
CA MET A 157 16.60 4.60 -12.10
C MET A 157 15.23 3.93 -11.99
N ALA A 158 14.20 4.72 -11.71
CA ALA A 158 12.86 4.25 -11.44
C ALA A 158 12.15 3.72 -12.69
N ARG A 159 11.49 2.58 -12.57
CA ARG A 159 10.58 2.02 -13.58
C ARG A 159 9.36 1.43 -12.89
N ILE A 160 8.29 1.28 -13.65
CA ILE A 160 7.07 0.62 -13.19
C ILE A 160 7.21 -0.87 -13.44
N TYR A 161 6.99 -1.64 -12.40
CA TYR A 161 6.95 -3.11 -12.42
C TYR A 161 5.57 -3.60 -12.04
N PHE A 162 5.28 -4.84 -12.32
CA PHE A 162 4.08 -5.50 -11.83
C PHE A 162 4.34 -6.98 -11.53
N VAL A 163 3.49 -7.52 -10.67
CA VAL A 163 3.39 -8.97 -10.43
C VAL A 163 1.96 -9.43 -10.70
N THR A 164 1.81 -10.65 -11.18
CA THR A 164 0.51 -11.32 -11.27
C THR A 164 0.16 -11.89 -9.90
N LEU A 165 -1.10 -11.71 -9.48
CA LEU A 165 -1.54 -12.11 -8.14
C LEU A 165 -2.06 -13.56 -8.07
N ALA A 166 -2.27 -14.21 -9.21
CA ALA A 166 -2.61 -15.62 -9.29
C ALA A 166 -1.75 -16.34 -10.34
N GLN A 167 -1.48 -17.63 -10.12
CA GLN A 167 -0.61 -18.43 -11.00
C GLN A 167 -1.15 -18.59 -12.43
N ASP A 168 -2.45 -18.58 -12.60
CA ASP A 168 -3.13 -18.69 -13.89
C ASP A 168 -3.30 -17.34 -14.60
N THR A 169 -2.98 -16.25 -13.93
CA THR A 169 -3.02 -14.91 -14.54
C THR A 169 -1.90 -14.77 -15.55
N LYS A 170 -2.27 -14.63 -16.83
CA LYS A 170 -1.28 -14.43 -17.91
C LYS A 170 -0.73 -12.99 -17.83
N SER A 171 0.59 -12.89 -18.00
CA SER A 171 1.22 -11.59 -18.16
C SER A 171 0.66 -10.84 -19.38
N PRO A 172 0.30 -9.55 -19.26
CA PRO A 172 -0.11 -8.74 -20.41
C PRO A 172 1.00 -8.61 -21.47
N PHE A 173 2.24 -8.85 -21.09
CA PHE A 173 3.42 -8.85 -21.99
C PHE A 173 3.89 -10.26 -22.37
N ALA A 174 3.07 -11.29 -22.13
CA ALA A 174 3.41 -12.62 -22.57
C ALA A 174 3.64 -12.64 -24.09
N PRO A 175 4.70 -13.31 -24.59
CA PRO A 175 4.93 -13.45 -26.01
C PRO A 175 3.71 -14.05 -26.71
N LYS A 176 3.31 -13.45 -27.83
CA LYS A 176 2.25 -14.01 -28.67
C LYS A 176 2.90 -14.97 -29.65
N SER A 177 2.33 -16.17 -29.79
CA SER A 177 2.74 -17.08 -30.86
C SER A 177 2.32 -16.50 -32.22
N ASP A 178 3.23 -16.47 -33.17
CA ASP A 178 3.00 -16.14 -34.56
C ASP A 178 2.59 -17.35 -35.41
N GLU A 179 2.43 -18.53 -34.78
CA GLU A 179 1.96 -19.74 -35.45
C GLU A 179 0.54 -19.57 -35.99
N VAL A 180 0.41 -19.70 -37.29
CA VAL A 180 -0.89 -19.70 -37.98
C VAL A 180 -1.54 -21.07 -37.85
N LYS A 181 -2.70 -21.16 -37.17
CA LYS A 181 -3.50 -22.38 -37.20
C LYS A 181 -4.11 -22.56 -38.58
N ILE A 182 -3.58 -23.48 -39.35
CA ILE A 182 -4.20 -23.91 -40.62
C ILE A 182 -5.51 -24.61 -40.27
N LYS A 183 -6.64 -24.02 -40.64
CA LYS A 183 -7.93 -24.72 -40.58
C LYS A 183 -7.88 -25.87 -41.58
N LYS A 184 -7.98 -27.10 -41.07
CA LYS A 184 -8.22 -28.28 -41.90
C LYS A 184 -9.65 -28.28 -42.37
#